data_9392d228ae5874d027313ca9c523bf48
#
_entry.id   9392d228ae5874d027313ca9c523bf48
#
_cell.length_a   1.000
_cell.length_b   1.000
_cell.length_c   1.000
_cell.angle_alpha   90.00
_cell.angle_beta   90.00
_cell.angle_gamma   90.00
#
_symmetry.space_group_name_H-M   'P 1'
#
loop_
_entity.id
_entity.type
_entity.pdbx_description
1 polymer ?
#
loop_
_entity_poly.entity_id
_entity_poly.type
_entity_poly.pdbx_seq_one_letter_code
_entity_poly.pdbx_strand_id
1 'polypeptide(L)'
;MFGLSKKENGLKIIIVGCGKVGANLVDQLSKEGHDITVIDKKAEKIQDITNIYDVMGLVGNGASYSTQMEAGIEETDLIIAVTDSDELNLLCCTVAKRVGKCAAIARVRTPDYSEETGYLREQLGLALIINPELEAAREVARILYLPTALEVNSFAHGQAELVKFKVPANSKSYVY
;
A
#
# COMPACT_ATOMS: atom_id res chain seq x y z
N MET A 1 -11.86 -6.37 -6.99
CA MET A 1 -10.88 -7.47 -6.92
C MET A 1 -9.71 -7.08 -7.80
N PHE A 2 -8.48 -7.01 -7.28
CA PHE A 2 -7.32 -6.35 -7.92
C PHE A 2 -6.74 -7.08 -9.15
N GLY A 3 -7.36 -8.15 -9.65
CA GLY A 3 -6.89 -8.89 -10.83
C GLY A 3 -5.51 -9.57 -10.67
N LEU A 4 -4.93 -9.55 -9.47
CA LEU A 4 -3.69 -10.25 -9.17
C LEU A 4 -4.01 -11.74 -8.97
N SER A 5 -3.65 -12.59 -9.92
CA SER A 5 -3.70 -14.03 -9.73
C SER A 5 -2.49 -14.46 -8.90
N LYS A 6 -2.71 -15.32 -7.91
CA LYS A 6 -1.63 -15.91 -7.13
C LYS A 6 -0.76 -16.75 -8.08
N LYS A 7 0.46 -16.28 -8.37
CA LYS A 7 1.45 -17.05 -9.13
C LYS A 7 2.16 -18.03 -8.20
N GLU A 8 2.49 -19.21 -8.68
CA GLU A 8 3.24 -20.20 -7.91
C GLU A 8 4.63 -19.71 -7.46
N ASN A 9 5.22 -18.76 -8.18
CA ASN A 9 6.57 -18.21 -7.92
C ASN A 9 6.56 -16.77 -7.34
N GLY A 10 5.46 -16.33 -6.70
CA GLY A 10 5.34 -14.97 -6.19
C GLY A 10 5.00 -13.93 -7.28
N LEU A 11 4.90 -12.65 -6.88
CA LEU A 11 4.66 -11.52 -7.76
C LEU A 11 5.95 -10.75 -7.99
N LYS A 12 6.09 -10.13 -9.17
CA LYS A 12 7.12 -9.12 -9.44
C LYS A 12 6.60 -7.76 -9.00
N ILE A 13 7.24 -7.15 -8.01
CA ILE A 13 6.78 -5.92 -7.35
C ILE A 13 7.83 -4.83 -7.44
N ILE A 14 7.45 -3.64 -7.90
CA ILE A 14 8.30 -2.45 -7.80
C ILE A 14 7.81 -1.58 -6.64
N ILE A 15 8.71 -1.21 -5.73
CA ILE A 15 8.43 -0.29 -4.62
C ILE A 15 9.22 1.00 -4.85
N VAL A 16 8.52 2.13 -5.00
CA VAL A 16 9.12 3.45 -5.18
C VAL A 16 9.08 4.21 -3.87
N GLY A 17 10.25 4.51 -3.32
CA GLY A 17 10.44 5.18 -2.03
C GLY A 17 10.85 4.23 -0.92
N CYS A 18 12.11 4.32 -0.50
CA CYS A 18 12.73 3.51 0.56
C CYS A 18 12.70 4.21 1.93
N GLY A 19 11.63 4.95 2.22
CA GLY A 19 11.35 5.48 3.55
C GLY A 19 10.82 4.39 4.50
N LYS A 20 10.35 4.78 5.70
CA LYS A 20 9.83 3.82 6.70
C LYS A 20 8.74 2.90 6.16
N VAL A 21 7.81 3.44 5.38
CA VAL A 21 6.71 2.64 4.79
C VAL A 21 7.26 1.67 3.75
N GLY A 22 8.12 2.16 2.83
CA GLY A 22 8.72 1.30 1.80
C GLY A 22 9.58 0.19 2.39
N ALA A 23 10.42 0.49 3.38
CA ALA A 23 11.24 -0.52 4.07
C ALA A 23 10.37 -1.59 4.77
N ASN A 24 9.29 -1.20 5.43
CA ASN A 24 8.35 -2.14 6.04
C ASN A 24 7.65 -3.01 4.99
N LEU A 25 7.29 -2.44 3.84
CA LEU A 25 6.71 -3.22 2.73
C LEU A 25 7.71 -4.25 2.19
N VAL A 26 8.98 -3.86 2.00
CA VAL A 26 10.05 -4.79 1.59
C VAL A 26 10.18 -5.92 2.61
N ASP A 27 10.24 -5.61 3.92
CA ASP A 27 10.34 -6.61 4.98
C ASP A 27 9.20 -7.63 4.95
N GLN A 28 7.97 -7.18 4.78
CA GLN A 28 6.81 -8.08 4.77
C GLN A 28 6.71 -8.89 3.46
N LEU A 29 6.84 -8.22 2.32
CA LEU A 29 6.64 -8.85 1.01
C LEU A 29 7.78 -9.80 0.62
N SER A 30 9.02 -9.54 1.06
CA SER A 30 10.14 -10.46 0.85
C SER A 30 9.94 -11.80 1.59
N LYS A 31 9.33 -11.77 2.78
CA LYS A 31 8.99 -12.98 3.54
C LYS A 31 7.91 -13.83 2.87
N GLU A 32 7.09 -13.22 2.02
CA GLU A 32 6.05 -13.91 1.25
C GLU A 32 6.58 -14.50 -0.07
N GLY A 33 7.87 -14.33 -0.38
CA GLY A 33 8.52 -14.90 -1.56
C GLY A 33 8.24 -14.15 -2.85
N HIS A 34 8.02 -12.83 -2.78
CA HIS A 34 7.87 -11.95 -3.93
C HIS A 34 9.23 -11.47 -4.46
N ASP A 35 9.33 -11.27 -5.78
CA ASP A 35 10.47 -10.67 -6.47
C ASP A 35 10.33 -9.15 -6.42
N ILE A 36 11.23 -8.48 -5.68
CA ILE A 36 11.08 -7.07 -5.34
C ILE A 36 12.22 -6.24 -5.96
N THR A 37 11.84 -5.18 -6.68
CA THR A 37 12.73 -4.10 -7.10
C THR A 37 12.38 -2.83 -6.31
N VAL A 38 13.37 -2.18 -5.70
CA VAL A 38 13.19 -0.91 -4.99
C VAL A 38 13.82 0.24 -5.76
N ILE A 39 13.13 1.38 -5.79
CA ILE A 39 13.60 2.62 -6.43
C ILE A 39 13.58 3.75 -5.40
N ASP A 40 14.71 4.44 -5.22
CA ASP A 40 14.79 5.69 -4.46
C ASP A 40 15.82 6.63 -5.10
N LYS A 41 15.66 7.95 -4.92
CA LYS A 41 16.63 8.96 -5.38
C LYS A 41 17.92 8.96 -4.56
N LYS A 42 17.88 8.42 -3.34
CA LYS A 42 18.98 8.40 -2.39
C LYS A 42 19.68 7.04 -2.43
N ALA A 43 20.92 7.02 -2.94
CA ALA A 43 21.73 5.80 -3.03
C ALA A 43 21.92 5.12 -1.66
N GLU A 44 22.09 5.91 -0.60
CA GLU A 44 22.21 5.44 0.79
C GLU A 44 21.03 4.56 1.19
N LYS A 45 19.79 5.00 0.93
CA LYS A 45 18.59 4.22 1.26
C LYS A 45 18.49 2.91 0.46
N ILE A 46 18.90 2.93 -0.80
CA ILE A 46 18.96 1.71 -1.62
C ILE A 46 19.96 0.74 -1.02
N GLN A 47 21.16 1.22 -0.69
CA GLN A 47 22.20 0.41 -0.09
C GLN A 47 21.78 -0.21 1.25
N ASP A 48 21.13 0.56 2.12
CA ASP A 48 20.61 0.08 3.41
C ASP A 48 19.64 -1.10 3.22
N ILE A 49 18.74 -1.00 2.25
CA ILE A 49 17.74 -2.05 1.99
C ILE A 49 18.38 -3.28 1.35
N THR A 50 19.22 -3.10 0.32
CA THR A 50 19.85 -4.22 -0.39
C THR A 50 20.88 -4.96 0.45
N ASN A 51 21.44 -4.32 1.49
CA ASN A 51 22.31 -5.00 2.46
C ASN A 51 21.56 -5.96 3.40
N ILE A 52 20.26 -5.74 3.59
CA ILE A 52 19.43 -6.51 4.54
C ILE A 52 18.56 -7.53 3.82
N TYR A 53 18.03 -7.19 2.66
CA TYR A 53 17.06 -7.99 1.92
C TYR A 53 17.63 -8.38 0.54
N ASP A 54 17.28 -9.57 0.07
CA ASP A 54 17.57 -10.03 -1.29
C ASP A 54 16.58 -9.40 -2.27
N VAL A 55 16.85 -8.15 -2.64
CA VAL A 55 16.02 -7.34 -3.54
C VAL A 55 16.90 -6.56 -4.52
N MET A 56 16.38 -6.29 -5.71
CA MET A 56 17.05 -5.41 -6.67
C MET A 56 16.89 -3.95 -6.24
N GLY A 57 18.00 -3.19 -6.24
CA GLY A 57 18.01 -1.76 -5.91
C GLY A 57 18.36 -0.89 -7.10
N LEU A 58 17.56 0.16 -7.35
CA LEU A 58 17.81 1.12 -8.42
C LEU A 58 17.78 2.55 -7.89
N VAL A 59 18.86 3.29 -8.10
CA VAL A 59 18.95 4.71 -7.72
C VAL A 59 18.40 5.57 -8.84
N GLY A 60 17.26 6.24 -8.60
CA GLY A 60 16.66 7.06 -9.65
C GLY A 60 15.35 7.73 -9.25
N ASN A 61 14.79 8.46 -10.21
CA ASN A 61 13.47 9.06 -10.08
C ASN A 61 12.41 8.05 -10.52
N GLY A 62 11.61 7.51 -9.59
CA GLY A 62 10.57 6.53 -9.89
C GLY A 62 9.49 6.98 -10.87
N ALA A 63 9.34 8.29 -11.12
CA ALA A 63 8.45 8.80 -12.15
C ALA A 63 9.10 8.90 -13.54
N SER A 64 10.41 8.60 -13.65
CA SER A 64 11.09 8.60 -14.94
C SER A 64 10.76 7.31 -15.71
N TYR A 65 10.39 7.48 -16.97
CA TYR A 65 10.18 6.36 -17.90
C TYR A 65 11.39 5.43 -17.96
N SER A 66 12.60 6.00 -18.14
CA SER A 66 13.84 5.22 -18.24
C SER A 66 14.12 4.43 -16.98
N THR A 67 13.92 5.02 -15.79
CA THR A 67 14.08 4.34 -14.50
C THR A 67 13.09 3.19 -14.34
N GLN A 68 11.84 3.37 -14.73
CA GLN A 68 10.84 2.31 -14.66
C GLN A 68 11.12 1.18 -15.66
N MET A 69 11.63 1.49 -16.86
CA MET A 69 12.07 0.49 -17.84
C MET A 69 13.23 -0.33 -17.30
N GLU A 70 14.24 0.31 -16.73
CA GLU A 70 15.39 -0.34 -16.10
C GLU A 70 14.96 -1.23 -14.91
N ALA A 71 13.93 -0.82 -14.18
CA ALA A 71 13.33 -1.60 -13.09
C ALA A 71 12.46 -2.78 -13.57
N GLY A 72 12.25 -2.95 -14.87
CA GLY A 72 11.46 -4.06 -15.44
C GLY A 72 9.96 -3.87 -15.38
N ILE A 73 9.45 -2.62 -15.52
CA ILE A 73 8.02 -2.31 -15.39
C ILE A 73 7.12 -3.08 -16.34
N GLU A 74 7.62 -3.48 -17.53
CA GLU A 74 6.82 -4.23 -18.53
C GLU A 74 6.42 -5.63 -18.05
N GLU A 75 7.24 -6.24 -17.16
CA GLU A 75 6.99 -7.57 -16.60
C GLU A 75 6.48 -7.53 -15.16
N THR A 76 6.31 -6.34 -14.61
CA THR A 76 5.89 -6.10 -13.22
C THR A 76 4.39 -6.39 -13.06
N ASP A 77 4.03 -7.06 -11.96
CA ASP A 77 2.64 -7.32 -11.59
C ASP A 77 2.03 -6.17 -10.80
N LEU A 78 2.86 -5.52 -9.95
CA LEU A 78 2.41 -4.48 -9.02
C LEU A 78 3.49 -3.40 -8.83
N ILE A 79 3.10 -2.14 -8.95
CA ILE A 79 3.91 -1.02 -8.49
C ILE A 79 3.28 -0.35 -7.27
N ILE A 80 4.10 -0.03 -6.26
CA ILE A 80 3.68 0.64 -5.02
C ILE A 80 4.53 1.90 -4.84
N ALA A 81 3.93 3.08 -4.96
CA ALA A 81 4.62 4.35 -4.78
C ALA A 81 4.32 4.95 -3.41
N VAL A 82 5.35 5.06 -2.56
CA VAL A 82 5.27 5.48 -1.14
C VAL A 82 6.35 6.50 -0.77
N THR A 83 6.70 7.38 -1.70
CA THR A 83 7.64 8.48 -1.47
C THR A 83 7.04 9.56 -0.54
N ASP A 84 7.79 10.59 -0.25
CA ASP A 84 7.34 11.71 0.60
C ASP A 84 6.41 12.70 -0.12
N SER A 85 6.26 12.62 -1.47
CA SER A 85 5.38 13.48 -2.27
C SER A 85 4.23 12.68 -2.86
N ASP A 86 3.00 13.13 -2.59
CA ASP A 86 1.77 12.53 -3.08
C ASP A 86 1.68 12.65 -4.61
N GLU A 87 2.06 13.82 -5.16
CA GLU A 87 2.09 14.07 -6.60
C GLU A 87 3.09 13.16 -7.31
N LEU A 88 4.26 12.94 -6.71
CA LEU A 88 5.25 12.02 -7.24
C LEU A 88 4.73 10.58 -7.22
N ASN A 89 4.04 10.17 -6.16
CA ASN A 89 3.44 8.84 -6.06
C ASN A 89 2.38 8.62 -7.13
N LEU A 90 1.49 9.59 -7.34
CA LEU A 90 0.48 9.54 -8.40
C LEU A 90 1.13 9.52 -9.79
N LEU A 91 2.17 10.33 -10.01
CA LEU A 91 2.89 10.37 -11.29
C LEU A 91 3.62 9.05 -11.57
N CYS A 92 4.31 8.47 -10.58
CA CYS A 92 4.94 7.15 -10.71
C CYS A 92 3.94 6.09 -11.18
N CYS A 93 2.78 6.03 -10.53
CA CYS A 93 1.73 5.09 -10.87
C CYS A 93 1.12 5.36 -12.25
N THR A 94 0.94 6.64 -12.61
CA THR A 94 0.41 7.03 -13.93
C THR A 94 1.34 6.61 -15.06
N VAL A 95 2.65 6.84 -14.90
CA VAL A 95 3.66 6.40 -15.88
C VAL A 95 3.66 4.88 -16.00
N ALA A 96 3.67 4.17 -14.87
CA ALA A 96 3.65 2.72 -14.82
C ALA A 96 2.42 2.12 -15.54
N LYS A 97 1.25 2.73 -15.37
CA LYS A 97 0.02 2.31 -16.06
C LYS A 97 0.04 2.53 -17.56
N ARG A 98 0.83 3.49 -18.03
CA ARG A 98 0.99 3.79 -19.48
C ARG A 98 2.01 2.88 -20.14
N VAL A 99 3.04 2.48 -19.40
CA VAL A 99 4.17 1.69 -19.91
C VAL A 99 3.92 0.19 -19.69
N GLY A 100 3.54 -0.20 -18.49
CA GLY A 100 3.27 -1.57 -18.10
C GLY A 100 1.77 -1.89 -18.02
N LYS A 101 1.45 -3.13 -17.74
CA LYS A 101 0.08 -3.62 -17.48
C LYS A 101 -0.16 -3.91 -16.00
N CYS A 102 0.73 -3.45 -15.12
CA CYS A 102 0.72 -3.75 -13.70
C CYS A 102 -0.47 -3.09 -12.97
N ALA A 103 -0.85 -3.67 -11.84
CA ALA A 103 -1.62 -2.96 -10.83
C ALA A 103 -0.77 -1.84 -10.21
N ALA A 104 -1.40 -0.74 -9.78
CA ALA A 104 -0.68 0.40 -9.22
C ALA A 104 -1.33 0.87 -7.93
N ILE A 105 -0.51 1.06 -6.89
CA ILE A 105 -0.93 1.57 -5.57
C ILE A 105 -0.14 2.83 -5.27
N ALA A 106 -0.84 3.92 -4.97
CA ALA A 106 -0.23 5.19 -4.60
C ALA A 106 -0.55 5.55 -3.14
N ARG A 107 0.45 6.03 -2.40
CA ARG A 107 0.26 6.68 -1.10
C ARG A 107 -0.09 8.14 -1.33
N VAL A 108 -1.21 8.58 -0.74
CA VAL A 108 -1.69 9.96 -0.79
C VAL A 108 -2.17 10.35 0.61
N ARG A 109 -1.57 11.39 1.20
CA ARG A 109 -1.82 11.84 2.58
C ARG A 109 -2.57 13.15 2.65
N THR A 110 -2.38 14.00 1.64
CA THR A 110 -2.91 15.35 1.59
C THR A 110 -4.45 15.31 1.63
N PRO A 111 -5.09 16.03 2.57
CA PRO A 111 -6.55 16.06 2.69
C PRO A 111 -7.25 16.46 1.39
N ASP A 112 -6.69 17.39 0.64
CA ASP A 112 -7.25 17.88 -0.64
C ASP A 112 -7.49 16.76 -1.64
N TYR A 113 -6.61 15.74 -1.66
CA TYR A 113 -6.76 14.56 -2.51
C TYR A 113 -7.59 13.46 -1.85
N SER A 114 -7.69 13.44 -0.52
CA SER A 114 -8.37 12.36 0.20
C SER A 114 -9.89 12.36 0.01
N GLU A 115 -10.49 13.50 -0.23
CA GLU A 115 -11.91 13.64 -0.58
C GLU A 115 -12.19 13.16 -2.02
N GLU A 116 -11.21 13.27 -2.92
CA GLU A 116 -11.30 12.91 -4.33
C GLU A 116 -10.64 11.58 -4.68
N THR A 117 -10.26 10.76 -3.68
CA THR A 117 -9.53 9.50 -3.91
C THR A 117 -10.27 8.55 -4.86
N GLY A 118 -11.60 8.51 -4.80
CA GLY A 118 -12.42 7.71 -5.70
C GLY A 118 -12.26 8.13 -7.15
N TYR A 119 -12.37 9.42 -7.41
CA TYR A 119 -12.20 10.02 -8.73
C TYR A 119 -10.77 9.83 -9.26
N LEU A 120 -9.76 10.18 -8.46
CA LEU A 120 -8.35 10.01 -8.85
C LEU A 120 -8.00 8.55 -9.16
N ARG A 121 -8.46 7.62 -8.33
CA ARG A 121 -8.25 6.20 -8.54
C ARG A 121 -8.82 5.75 -9.88
N GLU A 122 -10.04 6.17 -10.20
CA GLU A 122 -10.73 5.79 -11.44
C GLU A 122 -10.06 6.43 -12.66
N GLN A 123 -9.81 7.74 -12.63
CA GLN A 123 -9.24 8.48 -13.76
C GLN A 123 -7.79 8.08 -14.07
N LEU A 124 -7.00 7.76 -13.05
CA LEU A 124 -5.62 7.32 -13.20
C LEU A 124 -5.50 5.80 -13.34
N GLY A 125 -6.62 5.06 -13.25
CA GLY A 125 -6.64 3.59 -13.36
C GLY A 125 -5.87 2.89 -12.24
N LEU A 126 -5.84 3.47 -11.03
CA LEU A 126 -5.14 2.92 -9.88
C LEU A 126 -5.94 1.78 -9.25
N ALA A 127 -5.24 0.74 -8.80
CA ALA A 127 -5.85 -0.34 -8.05
C ALA A 127 -6.29 0.14 -6.66
N LEU A 128 -5.44 0.94 -6.00
CA LEU A 128 -5.68 1.46 -4.65
C LEU A 128 -4.96 2.79 -4.43
N ILE A 129 -5.58 3.66 -3.65
CA ILE A 129 -4.92 4.81 -3.00
C ILE A 129 -4.94 4.54 -1.51
N ILE A 130 -3.78 4.66 -0.84
CA ILE A 130 -3.62 4.41 0.58
C ILE A 130 -3.20 5.67 1.33
N ASN A 131 -3.77 5.86 2.52
CA ASN A 131 -3.34 6.87 3.50
C ASN A 131 -3.11 6.18 4.85
N PRO A 132 -1.89 5.64 5.09
CA PRO A 132 -1.61 4.88 6.30
C PRO A 132 -1.82 5.67 7.59
N GLU A 133 -1.55 6.98 7.55
CA GLU A 133 -1.71 7.87 8.70
C GLU A 133 -3.19 8.04 9.06
N LEU A 134 -4.06 8.22 8.07
CA LEU A 134 -5.50 8.33 8.28
C LEU A 134 -6.11 7.01 8.75
N GLU A 135 -5.69 5.89 8.20
CA GLU A 135 -6.17 4.56 8.63
C GLU A 135 -5.73 4.26 10.07
N ALA A 136 -4.49 4.60 10.45
CA ALA A 136 -4.04 4.49 11.83
C ALA A 136 -4.85 5.38 12.78
N ALA A 137 -5.12 6.63 12.39
CA ALA A 137 -5.94 7.55 13.18
C ALA A 137 -7.37 7.05 13.35
N ARG A 138 -7.97 6.51 12.29
CA ARG A 138 -9.31 5.89 12.33
C ARG A 138 -9.35 4.69 13.27
N GLU A 139 -8.32 3.86 13.27
CA GLU A 139 -8.24 2.70 14.16
C GLU A 139 -8.12 3.12 15.62
N VAL A 140 -7.29 4.11 15.93
CA VAL A 140 -7.21 4.68 17.30
C VAL A 140 -8.56 5.27 17.74
N ALA A 141 -9.22 6.05 16.88
CA ALA A 141 -10.53 6.62 17.18
C ALA A 141 -11.58 5.52 17.45
N ARG A 142 -11.55 4.43 16.69
CA ARG A 142 -12.44 3.28 16.85
C ARG A 142 -12.26 2.60 18.22
N ILE A 143 -11.00 2.39 18.64
CA ILE A 143 -10.70 1.82 19.96
C ILE A 143 -11.24 2.71 21.07
N LEU A 144 -11.11 4.03 20.94
CA LEU A 144 -11.62 4.98 21.93
C LEU A 144 -13.16 5.07 21.96
N TYR A 145 -13.80 4.88 20.82
CA TYR A 145 -15.26 4.89 20.70
C TYR A 145 -15.91 3.63 21.30
N LEU A 146 -15.24 2.47 21.18
CA LEU A 146 -15.70 1.18 21.69
C LEU A 146 -14.66 0.53 22.63
N PRO A 147 -14.37 1.11 23.78
CA PRO A 147 -13.27 0.68 24.65
C PRO A 147 -13.42 -0.74 25.23
N THR A 148 -14.63 -1.28 25.21
CA THR A 148 -14.93 -2.64 25.67
C THR A 148 -14.95 -3.69 24.56
N ALA A 149 -14.83 -3.26 23.31
CA ALA A 149 -14.76 -4.17 22.18
C ALA A 149 -13.41 -4.91 22.16
N LEU A 150 -13.44 -6.20 21.90
CA LEU A 150 -12.25 -7.03 21.68
C LEU A 150 -11.76 -6.91 20.23
N GLU A 151 -12.69 -6.70 19.32
CA GLU A 151 -12.44 -6.60 17.88
C GLU A 151 -13.58 -5.84 17.22
N VAL A 152 -13.24 -4.97 16.26
CA VAL A 152 -14.22 -4.22 15.45
C VAL A 152 -13.77 -4.32 14.00
N ASN A 153 -14.60 -4.93 13.15
CA ASN A 153 -14.36 -5.04 11.72
C ASN A 153 -15.43 -4.21 10.97
N SER A 154 -14.98 -3.29 10.14
CA SER A 154 -15.87 -2.46 9.33
C SER A 154 -16.02 -3.02 7.92
N PHE A 155 -17.25 -3.05 7.40
CA PHE A 155 -17.62 -3.53 6.07
C PHE A 155 -18.40 -2.46 5.31
N ALA A 156 -18.47 -2.61 3.98
CA ALA A 156 -19.23 -1.75 3.09
C ALA A 156 -18.90 -0.25 3.27
N HIS A 157 -17.61 0.09 3.32
CA HIS A 157 -17.14 1.48 3.51
C HIS A 157 -17.66 2.15 4.80
N GLY A 158 -17.72 1.39 5.91
CA GLY A 158 -18.17 1.90 7.20
C GLY A 158 -19.69 1.88 7.42
N GLN A 159 -20.46 1.32 6.49
CA GLN A 159 -21.93 1.22 6.63
C GLN A 159 -22.37 0.07 7.55
N ALA A 160 -21.49 -0.91 7.78
CA ALA A 160 -21.74 -2.03 8.68
C ALA A 160 -20.49 -2.34 9.50
N GLU A 161 -20.67 -2.64 10.77
CA GLU A 161 -19.59 -3.01 11.69
C GLU A 161 -19.89 -4.33 12.39
N LEU A 162 -18.90 -5.22 12.45
CA LEU A 162 -18.91 -6.41 13.27
C LEU A 162 -18.11 -6.13 14.54
N VAL A 163 -18.78 -6.12 15.68
CA VAL A 163 -18.18 -5.85 16.98
C VAL A 163 -18.14 -7.13 17.81
N LYS A 164 -16.95 -7.54 18.24
CA LYS A 164 -16.74 -8.65 19.17
C LYS A 164 -16.51 -8.09 20.57
N PHE A 165 -17.29 -8.51 21.53
CA PHE A 165 -17.15 -8.11 22.92
C PHE A 165 -17.34 -9.28 23.86
N LYS A 166 -16.81 -9.17 25.09
CA LYS A 166 -17.00 -10.17 26.14
C LYS A 166 -18.30 -9.88 26.90
N VAL A 167 -19.26 -10.78 26.83
CA VAL A 167 -20.50 -10.69 27.60
C VAL A 167 -20.21 -11.02 29.07
N PRO A 168 -20.50 -10.15 30.03
CA PRO A 168 -20.35 -10.46 31.45
C PRO A 168 -21.25 -11.63 31.86
N ALA A 169 -20.79 -12.45 32.79
CA ALA A 169 -21.51 -13.66 33.23
C ALA A 169 -22.94 -13.40 33.78
N ASN A 170 -23.22 -12.17 34.24
CA ASN A 170 -24.51 -11.75 34.77
C ASN A 170 -25.32 -10.88 33.79
N SER A 171 -24.96 -10.86 32.52
CA SER A 171 -25.69 -10.12 31.49
C SER A 171 -27.03 -10.80 31.20
N LYS A 172 -28.11 -10.01 31.16
CA LYS A 172 -29.44 -10.46 30.70
C LYS A 172 -29.58 -10.43 29.17
N SER A 173 -28.48 -10.53 28.44
CA SER A 173 -28.48 -10.56 26.97
C SER A 173 -29.08 -11.90 26.51
N TYR A 174 -30.27 -11.85 25.94
CA TYR A 174 -30.88 -12.99 25.26
C TYR A 174 -30.26 -13.09 23.88
N VAL A 175 -29.64 -14.23 23.59
CA VAL A 175 -29.28 -14.60 22.21
C VAL A 175 -30.54 -15.19 21.59
N TYR A 176 -31.05 -14.54 20.53
CA TYR A 176 -32.11 -15.10 19.69
C TYR A 176 -31.46 -15.84 18.51
#